data_8cd1c7c5aae564c92539a454120d3035
#
_entry.id   8cd1c7c5aae564c92539a454120d3035
#
_cell.length_a   1.000
_cell.length_b   1.000
_cell.length_c   1.000
_cell.angle_alpha   90.00
_cell.angle_beta   90.00
_cell.angle_gamma   90.00
#
_symmetry.space_group_name_H-M   'P 1'
#
loop_
_entity.id
_entity.type
_entity.pdbx_description
1 polymer ?
#
loop_
_entity_poly.entity_id
_entity_poly.type
_entity_poly.pdbx_seq_one_letter_code
_entity_poly.pdbx_strand_id
1 'polypeptide(L)'
;SAFIFYTLGIYFLYTGPNTGIFFQIHMGLLIGIGLGGTAISIPMSVVGKHFPLSTRTIAMSIVTALGSFGYFLSPIFTNYSLKEYGWNYTLFIFSLVLITGLVAAYFVRSPSESESVEKNSDQSFKEALTEAFKTKSYILLVSGFFVCGFHITLVGTHVPKYVIDRGLEDWTAAAILSLIGLFNIFGSLLSGYLSAKM
;
A
#
# COMPACT_ATOMS: atom_id res chain seq x y z
N SER A 1 13.65 5.61 -3.48
CA SER A 1 14.25 4.49 -4.09
C SER A 1 13.37 3.27 -4.25
N ALA A 2 12.41 2.97 -3.37
CA ALA A 2 11.50 1.84 -3.55
C ALA A 2 10.61 2.00 -4.81
N PHE A 3 10.16 3.20 -5.10
CA PHE A 3 9.45 3.51 -6.35
C PHE A 3 10.25 3.17 -7.61
N ILE A 4 11.58 3.23 -7.57
CA ILE A 4 12.43 2.85 -8.70
C ILE A 4 12.32 1.35 -8.97
N PHE A 5 12.39 0.52 -7.94
CA PHE A 5 12.23 -0.93 -8.09
C PHE A 5 10.85 -1.30 -8.63
N TYR A 6 9.81 -0.61 -8.13
CA TYR A 6 8.45 -0.83 -8.58
C TYR A 6 8.28 -0.45 -10.06
N THR A 7 8.74 0.75 -10.44
CA THR A 7 8.66 1.23 -11.83
C THR A 7 9.45 0.33 -12.78
N LEU A 8 10.67 -0.07 -12.39
CA LEU A 8 11.48 -1.00 -13.18
C LEU A 8 10.80 -2.37 -13.32
N GLY A 9 10.19 -2.88 -12.26
CA GLY A 9 9.45 -4.14 -12.30
C GLY A 9 8.32 -4.12 -13.33
N ILE A 10 7.50 -3.05 -13.34
CA ILE A 10 6.42 -2.88 -14.31
C ILE A 10 6.96 -2.64 -15.73
N TYR A 11 8.00 -1.83 -15.88
CA TYR A 11 8.61 -1.58 -17.17
C TYR A 11 9.17 -2.85 -17.82
N PHE A 12 9.84 -3.70 -17.03
CA PHE A 12 10.33 -4.98 -17.54
C PHE A 12 9.21 -5.98 -17.85
N LEU A 13 8.07 -5.90 -17.16
CA LEU A 13 6.89 -6.69 -17.54
C LEU A 13 6.32 -6.23 -18.88
N TYR A 14 6.40 -4.93 -19.18
CA TYR A 14 5.99 -4.41 -20.48
C TYR A 14 6.91 -4.83 -21.61
N THR A 15 8.24 -4.83 -21.40
CA THR A 15 9.24 -5.03 -22.48
C THR A 15 9.83 -6.44 -22.54
N GLY A 16 9.65 -7.26 -21.51
CA GLY A 16 10.39 -8.50 -21.33
C GLY A 16 9.72 -9.74 -21.94
N PRO A 17 10.45 -10.85 -22.00
CA PRO A 17 9.97 -12.10 -22.54
C PRO A 17 8.90 -12.75 -21.64
N ASN A 18 7.90 -13.38 -22.26
CA ASN A 18 6.82 -14.10 -21.57
C ASN A 18 7.27 -15.47 -21.05
N THR A 19 8.24 -15.50 -20.15
CA THR A 19 8.70 -16.73 -19.48
C THR A 19 8.34 -16.73 -17.99
N GLY A 20 8.00 -17.90 -17.44
CA GLY A 20 7.57 -18.01 -16.04
C GLY A 20 8.60 -17.47 -15.03
N ILE A 21 9.90 -17.76 -15.27
CA ILE A 21 10.99 -17.26 -14.41
C ILE A 21 11.09 -15.73 -14.46
N PHE A 22 10.94 -15.17 -15.67
CA PHE A 22 10.96 -13.72 -15.84
C PHE A 22 9.85 -13.04 -15.03
N PHE A 23 8.62 -13.55 -15.11
CA PHE A 23 7.50 -13.05 -14.32
C PHE A 23 7.74 -13.18 -12.82
N GLN A 24 8.28 -14.30 -12.34
CA GLN A 24 8.58 -14.49 -10.91
C GLN A 24 9.60 -13.47 -10.40
N ILE A 25 10.64 -13.16 -11.16
CA ILE A 25 11.65 -12.17 -10.76
C ILE A 25 11.06 -10.77 -10.77
N HIS A 26 10.36 -10.36 -11.82
CA HIS A 26 9.90 -8.97 -11.95
C HIS A 26 8.65 -8.68 -11.12
N MET A 27 7.68 -9.59 -11.07
CA MET A 27 6.51 -9.45 -10.20
C MET A 27 6.83 -9.78 -8.74
N GLY A 28 7.54 -10.87 -8.49
CA GLY A 28 7.80 -11.31 -7.11
C GLY A 28 8.87 -10.47 -6.43
N LEU A 29 10.03 -10.29 -7.04
CA LEU A 29 11.16 -9.62 -6.40
C LEU A 29 11.10 -8.10 -6.55
N LEU A 30 11.10 -7.57 -7.79
CA LEU A 30 11.19 -6.12 -7.99
C LEU A 30 9.94 -5.38 -7.53
N ILE A 31 8.76 -5.84 -7.93
CA ILE A 31 7.50 -5.23 -7.48
C ILE A 31 7.30 -5.48 -5.99
N GLY A 32 7.65 -6.66 -5.47
CA GLY A 32 7.56 -6.96 -4.04
C GLY A 32 8.42 -6.03 -3.17
N ILE A 33 9.69 -5.80 -3.54
CA ILE A 33 10.57 -4.83 -2.87
C ILE A 33 9.99 -3.42 -2.99
N GLY A 34 9.51 -3.06 -4.19
CA GLY A 34 8.88 -1.78 -4.45
C GLY A 34 7.65 -1.53 -3.57
N LEU A 35 6.73 -2.47 -3.49
CA LEU A 35 5.53 -2.42 -2.64
C LEU A 35 5.89 -2.33 -1.15
N GLY A 36 6.84 -3.15 -0.67
CA GLY A 36 7.29 -3.10 0.72
C GLY A 36 7.87 -1.73 1.10
N GLY A 37 8.65 -1.13 0.21
CA GLY A 37 9.27 0.17 0.46
C GLY A 37 8.36 1.39 0.19
N THR A 38 7.18 1.19 -0.41
CA THR A 38 6.14 2.23 -0.57
C THR A 38 4.96 2.02 0.38
N ALA A 39 5.10 1.06 1.31
CA ALA A 39 4.06 0.71 2.27
C ALA A 39 3.60 1.91 3.10
N ILE A 40 2.38 1.83 3.61
CA ILE A 40 1.72 2.86 4.43
C ILE A 40 2.55 3.29 5.66
N SER A 41 3.50 2.49 6.10
CA SER A 41 4.40 2.77 7.23
C SER A 41 5.20 4.07 7.05
N ILE A 42 5.62 4.40 5.81
CA ILE A 42 6.40 5.62 5.54
C ILE A 42 5.52 6.87 5.71
N PRO A 43 4.37 7.03 5.04
CA PRO A 43 3.47 8.16 5.28
C PRO A 43 3.03 8.27 6.74
N MET A 44 2.76 7.15 7.40
CA MET A 44 2.39 7.13 8.82
C MET A 44 3.52 7.64 9.72
N SER A 45 4.76 7.26 9.44
CA SER A 45 5.94 7.77 10.18
C SER A 45 6.10 9.28 10.01
N VAL A 46 5.91 9.81 8.79
CA VAL A 46 5.98 11.25 8.52
C VAL A 46 4.88 11.99 9.29
N VAL A 47 3.64 11.52 9.21
CA VAL A 47 2.52 12.11 9.97
C VAL A 47 2.77 12.06 11.47
N GLY A 48 3.28 10.92 11.98
CA GLY A 48 3.60 10.74 13.40
C GLY A 48 4.62 11.74 13.93
N LYS A 49 5.52 12.25 13.07
CA LYS A 49 6.54 13.24 13.43
C LYS A 49 6.06 14.69 13.31
N HIS A 50 5.15 14.99 12.38
CA HIS A 50 4.73 16.37 12.08
C HIS A 50 3.49 16.83 12.86
N PHE A 51 2.66 15.90 13.30
CA PHE A 51 1.38 16.24 13.94
C PHE A 51 1.44 16.03 15.45
N PRO A 52 0.90 17.00 16.26
CA PRO A 52 0.79 16.85 17.70
C PRO A 52 -0.13 15.68 18.06
N LEU A 53 0.04 15.13 19.27
CA LEU A 53 -0.70 13.96 19.75
C LEU A 53 -2.23 14.09 19.60
N SER A 54 -2.76 15.31 19.82
CA SER A 54 -4.20 15.61 19.77
C SER A 54 -4.83 15.43 18.37
N THR A 55 -4.07 15.62 17.29
CA THR A 55 -4.57 15.55 15.90
C THR A 55 -3.93 14.41 15.10
N ARG A 56 -2.95 13.74 15.66
CA ARG A 56 -2.18 12.68 14.98
C ARG A 56 -3.06 11.55 14.46
N THR A 57 -4.00 11.08 15.27
CA THR A 57 -4.91 9.98 14.91
C THR A 57 -5.78 10.34 13.72
N ILE A 58 -6.31 11.57 13.69
CA ILE A 58 -7.12 12.05 12.56
C ILE A 58 -6.25 12.19 11.31
N ALA A 59 -5.05 12.74 11.42
CA ALA A 59 -4.14 12.86 10.29
C ALA A 59 -3.75 11.49 9.72
N MET A 60 -3.50 10.49 10.57
CA MET A 60 -3.23 9.11 10.14
C MET A 60 -4.43 8.46 9.44
N SER A 61 -5.66 8.70 9.93
CA SER A 61 -6.87 8.17 9.29
C SER A 61 -7.13 8.79 7.92
N ILE A 62 -6.80 10.07 7.72
CA ILE A 62 -6.87 10.74 6.41
C ILE A 62 -5.89 10.10 5.43
N VAL A 63 -4.65 9.83 5.85
CA VAL A 63 -3.66 9.14 5.00
C VAL A 63 -4.17 7.76 4.59
N THR A 64 -4.74 7.01 5.53
CA THR A 64 -5.33 5.69 5.23
C THR A 64 -6.51 5.80 4.27
N ALA A 65 -7.38 6.79 4.45
CA ALA A 65 -8.52 7.05 3.58
C ALA A 65 -8.08 7.39 2.14
N LEU A 66 -7.01 8.18 1.98
CA LEU A 66 -6.45 8.51 0.66
C LEU A 66 -5.84 7.28 -0.02
N GLY A 67 -5.17 6.39 0.72
CA GLY A 67 -4.73 5.10 0.20
C GLY A 67 -5.90 4.23 -0.26
N SER A 68 -6.99 4.20 0.51
CA SER A 68 -8.23 3.49 0.17
C SER A 68 -8.95 4.09 -1.03
N PHE A 69 -8.83 5.41 -1.26
CA PHE A 69 -9.32 6.06 -2.47
C PHE A 69 -8.59 5.56 -3.72
N GLY A 70 -7.27 5.37 -3.63
CA GLY A 70 -6.51 4.70 -4.68
C GLY A 70 -7.02 3.26 -4.95
N TYR A 71 -7.31 2.51 -3.89
CA TYR A 71 -7.87 1.17 -4.00
C TYR A 71 -9.30 1.16 -4.58
N PHE A 72 -10.10 2.21 -4.35
CA PHE A 72 -11.41 2.40 -4.97
C PHE A 72 -11.30 2.65 -6.48
N LEU A 73 -10.39 3.53 -6.92
CA LEU A 73 -10.27 3.91 -8.33
C LEU A 73 -9.56 2.85 -9.19
N SER A 74 -8.57 2.17 -8.62
CA SER A 74 -7.68 1.28 -9.37
C SER A 74 -8.41 0.16 -10.13
N PRO A 75 -9.37 -0.60 -9.55
CA PRO A 75 -10.04 -1.69 -10.27
C PRO A 75 -10.90 -1.19 -11.44
N ILE A 76 -11.60 -0.06 -11.27
CA ILE A 76 -12.41 0.57 -12.32
C ILE A 76 -11.52 0.98 -13.48
N PHE A 77 -10.45 1.71 -13.18
CA PHE A 77 -9.50 2.19 -14.17
C PHE A 77 -8.80 1.02 -14.89
N THR A 78 -8.38 0.01 -14.15
CA THR A 78 -7.73 -1.18 -14.70
C THR A 78 -8.65 -1.94 -15.64
N ASN A 79 -9.91 -2.19 -15.25
CA ASN A 79 -10.88 -2.88 -16.08
C ASN A 79 -11.15 -2.12 -17.38
N TYR A 80 -11.34 -0.80 -17.29
CA TYR A 80 -11.53 0.05 -18.47
C TYR A 80 -10.31 0.01 -19.40
N SER A 81 -9.12 0.24 -18.84
CA SER A 81 -7.88 0.28 -19.61
C SER A 81 -7.56 -1.05 -20.29
N LEU A 82 -7.80 -2.18 -19.60
CA LEU A 82 -7.60 -3.51 -20.16
C LEU A 82 -8.54 -3.80 -21.34
N LYS A 83 -9.80 -3.38 -21.25
CA LYS A 83 -10.79 -3.58 -22.31
C LYS A 83 -10.50 -2.75 -23.55
N GLU A 84 -10.13 -1.47 -23.37
CA GLU A 84 -9.93 -0.54 -24.49
C GLU A 84 -8.55 -0.65 -25.12
N TYR A 85 -7.51 -0.83 -24.32
CA TYR A 85 -6.12 -0.70 -24.79
C TYR A 85 -5.27 -1.96 -24.60
N GLY A 86 -5.80 -2.95 -23.90
CA GLY A 86 -5.09 -4.20 -23.63
C GLY A 86 -4.02 -4.08 -22.54
N TRP A 87 -3.34 -5.20 -22.29
CA TRP A 87 -2.44 -5.37 -21.16
C TRP A 87 -1.20 -4.49 -21.21
N ASN A 88 -0.55 -4.42 -22.38
CA ASN A 88 0.70 -3.68 -22.54
C ASN A 88 0.54 -2.19 -22.29
N TYR A 89 -0.52 -1.59 -22.84
CA TYR A 89 -0.79 -0.18 -22.65
C TYR A 89 -1.20 0.15 -21.22
N THR A 90 -1.93 -0.72 -20.58
CA THR A 90 -2.30 -0.59 -19.17
C THR A 90 -1.06 -0.58 -18.27
N LEU A 91 -0.09 -1.47 -18.50
CA LEU A 91 1.18 -1.47 -17.76
C LEU A 91 1.98 -0.19 -17.99
N PHE A 92 1.98 0.34 -19.22
CA PHE A 92 2.63 1.62 -19.52
C PHE A 92 2.00 2.77 -18.73
N ILE A 93 0.66 2.87 -18.69
CA ILE A 93 -0.02 3.91 -17.91
C ILE A 93 0.30 3.77 -16.42
N PHE A 94 0.28 2.56 -15.86
CA PHE A 94 0.67 2.36 -14.46
C PHE A 94 2.11 2.77 -14.17
N SER A 95 3.04 2.54 -15.10
CA SER A 95 4.41 3.01 -14.92
C SER A 95 4.51 4.54 -14.87
N LEU A 96 3.70 5.26 -15.66
CA LEU A 96 3.62 6.72 -15.61
C LEU A 96 3.04 7.21 -14.27
N VAL A 97 1.99 6.57 -13.76
CA VAL A 97 1.42 6.88 -12.44
C VAL A 97 2.46 6.70 -11.34
N LEU A 98 3.27 5.65 -11.40
CA LEU A 98 4.34 5.43 -10.42
C LEU A 98 5.45 6.48 -10.49
N ILE A 99 5.76 7.02 -11.67
CA ILE A 99 6.70 8.13 -11.82
C ILE A 99 6.19 9.38 -11.09
N THR A 100 4.90 9.67 -11.12
CA THR A 100 4.33 10.80 -10.35
C THR A 100 4.53 10.59 -8.85
N GLY A 101 4.39 9.36 -8.35
CA GLY A 101 4.70 9.01 -6.97
C GLY A 101 6.18 9.20 -6.62
N LEU A 102 7.09 8.90 -7.54
CA LEU A 102 8.53 9.15 -7.36
C LEU A 102 8.84 10.65 -7.23
N VAL A 103 8.23 11.46 -8.09
CA VAL A 103 8.34 12.93 -8.05
C VAL A 103 7.79 13.47 -6.72
N ALA A 104 6.60 13.02 -6.32
CA ALA A 104 6.00 13.42 -5.03
C ALA A 104 6.91 13.04 -3.85
N ALA A 105 7.49 11.83 -3.85
CA ALA A 105 8.41 11.37 -2.81
C ALA A 105 9.68 12.23 -2.70
N TYR A 106 10.12 12.84 -3.80
CA TYR A 106 11.27 13.75 -3.79
C TYR A 106 10.98 15.05 -3.02
N PHE A 107 9.74 15.52 -3.06
CA PHE A 107 9.32 16.73 -2.32
C PHE A 107 9.00 16.47 -0.85
N VAL A 108 8.77 15.21 -0.45
CA VAL A 108 8.55 14.84 0.95
C VAL A 108 9.90 14.83 1.67
N ARG A 109 10.28 15.98 2.25
CA ARG A 109 11.44 16.06 3.16
C ARG A 109 11.01 15.58 4.54
N SER A 110 11.76 14.63 5.08
CA SER A 110 11.69 14.35 6.51
C SER A 110 12.17 15.59 7.28
N PRO A 111 11.56 15.97 8.40
CA PRO A 111 12.11 17.02 9.25
C PRO A 111 13.56 16.69 9.55
N SER A 112 14.41 17.73 9.57
CA SER A 112 15.81 17.59 9.98
C SER A 112 15.86 16.90 11.35
N GLU A 113 16.77 15.97 11.54
CA GLU A 113 16.95 15.17 12.78
C GLU A 113 17.14 16.03 14.05
N SER A 114 17.25 17.35 13.92
CA SER A 114 17.48 18.28 15.02
C SER A 114 16.26 18.54 15.92
N GLU A 115 15.03 18.14 15.54
CA GLU A 115 13.82 18.39 16.36
C GLU A 115 13.06 17.12 16.79
N SER A 116 13.51 15.95 16.44
CA SER A 116 12.82 14.73 16.81
C SER A 116 13.59 13.96 17.87
N VAL A 117 12.99 13.96 19.05
CA VAL A 117 13.15 12.97 20.12
C VAL A 117 14.59 12.78 20.59
N GLU A 118 14.80 13.09 21.87
CA GLU A 118 16.01 12.75 22.65
C GLU A 118 16.70 11.50 22.10
N LYS A 119 17.93 11.73 21.63
CA LYS A 119 18.91 10.67 21.37
C LYS A 119 19.24 9.96 22.68
N ASN A 120 18.33 9.14 23.17
CA ASN A 120 18.56 8.25 24.30
C ASN A 120 18.17 6.83 23.93
N SER A 121 18.76 6.32 22.85
CA SER A 121 18.93 4.87 22.76
C SER A 121 20.12 4.56 21.85
N ASP A 122 21.28 4.31 22.45
CA ASP A 122 22.36 3.50 21.85
C ASP A 122 21.89 2.04 21.66
N GLN A 123 20.56 1.85 21.51
CA GLN A 123 19.95 0.53 21.40
C GLN A 123 20.22 -0.03 20.00
N SER A 124 20.91 -1.13 19.95
CA SER A 124 21.13 -1.88 18.70
C SER A 124 19.80 -2.34 18.10
N PHE A 125 19.70 -2.38 16.76
CA PHE A 125 18.54 -2.90 16.05
C PHE A 125 18.10 -4.29 16.57
N LYS A 126 19.05 -5.17 16.90
CA LYS A 126 18.78 -6.49 17.46
C LYS A 126 18.14 -6.42 18.84
N GLU A 127 18.57 -5.50 19.69
CA GLU A 127 18.00 -5.29 21.02
C GLU A 127 16.56 -4.76 20.92
N ALA A 128 16.35 -3.75 20.07
CA ALA A 128 15.02 -3.21 19.81
C ALA A 128 14.03 -4.27 19.30
N LEU A 129 14.49 -5.14 18.39
CA LEU A 129 13.67 -6.26 17.90
C LEU A 129 13.34 -7.25 19.03
N THR A 130 14.33 -7.60 19.82
CA THR A 130 14.17 -8.55 20.92
C THR A 130 13.19 -8.03 21.97
N GLU A 131 13.25 -6.74 22.30
CA GLU A 131 12.32 -6.08 23.21
C GLU A 131 10.91 -6.03 22.65
N ALA A 132 10.77 -5.67 21.36
CA ALA A 132 9.49 -5.66 20.67
C ALA A 132 8.79 -7.02 20.74
N PHE A 133 9.51 -8.10 20.42
CA PHE A 133 8.93 -9.47 20.48
C PHE A 133 8.66 -9.99 21.89
N LYS A 134 9.21 -9.37 22.94
CA LYS A 134 8.85 -9.67 24.33
C LYS A 134 7.56 -8.96 24.79
N THR A 135 7.15 -7.91 24.06
CA THR A 135 5.99 -7.09 24.43
C THR A 135 4.70 -7.68 23.84
N LYS A 136 3.78 -8.11 24.72
CA LYS A 136 2.49 -8.72 24.30
C LYS A 136 1.70 -7.83 23.36
N SER A 137 1.64 -6.54 23.63
CA SER A 137 0.93 -5.57 22.78
C SER A 137 1.50 -5.51 21.35
N TYR A 138 2.82 -5.63 21.22
CA TYR A 138 3.47 -5.69 19.91
C TYR A 138 3.11 -6.98 19.16
N ILE A 139 3.14 -8.12 19.81
CA ILE A 139 2.78 -9.40 19.20
C ILE A 139 1.32 -9.38 18.71
N LEU A 140 0.40 -8.86 19.54
CA LEU A 140 -1.01 -8.74 19.16
C LEU A 140 -1.20 -7.79 17.97
N LEU A 141 -0.47 -6.66 17.95
CA LEU A 141 -0.49 -5.73 16.83
C LEU A 141 0.01 -6.38 15.54
N VAL A 142 1.14 -7.06 15.58
CA VAL A 142 1.72 -7.76 14.42
C VAL A 142 0.79 -8.86 13.93
N SER A 143 0.17 -9.62 14.85
CA SER A 143 -0.82 -10.64 14.50
C SER A 143 -2.04 -10.03 13.80
N GLY A 144 -2.54 -8.89 14.27
CA GLY A 144 -3.63 -8.16 13.62
C GLY A 144 -3.25 -7.68 12.21
N PHE A 145 -2.04 -7.15 12.03
CA PHE A 145 -1.53 -6.77 10.71
C PHE A 145 -1.34 -7.95 9.76
N PHE A 146 -0.89 -9.10 10.28
CA PHE A 146 -0.81 -10.34 9.50
C PHE A 146 -2.18 -10.74 8.95
N VAL A 147 -3.20 -10.77 9.81
CA VAL A 147 -4.58 -11.10 9.40
C VAL A 147 -5.10 -10.09 8.37
N CYS A 148 -4.83 -8.80 8.57
CA CYS A 148 -5.21 -7.75 7.62
C CYS A 148 -4.56 -7.97 6.24
N GLY A 149 -3.26 -8.21 6.19
CA GLY A 149 -2.54 -8.47 4.93
C GLY A 149 -3.04 -9.74 4.24
N PHE A 150 -3.24 -10.82 5.00
CA PHE A 150 -3.79 -12.07 4.48
C PHE A 150 -5.19 -11.86 3.87
N HIS A 151 -6.06 -11.15 4.58
CA HIS A 151 -7.43 -10.89 4.16
C HIS A 151 -7.48 -10.06 2.86
N ILE A 152 -6.73 -8.96 2.79
CA ILE A 152 -6.68 -8.10 1.61
C ILE A 152 -6.18 -8.87 0.38
N THR A 153 -5.13 -9.67 0.56
CA THR A 153 -4.57 -10.49 -0.52
C THR A 153 -5.55 -11.57 -0.98
N LEU A 154 -6.20 -12.26 -0.03
CA LEU A 154 -7.20 -13.29 -0.34
C LEU A 154 -8.33 -12.70 -1.19
N VAL A 155 -8.91 -11.59 -0.75
CA VAL A 155 -10.02 -10.94 -1.46
C VAL A 155 -9.56 -10.40 -2.81
N GLY A 156 -8.46 -9.65 -2.85
CA GLY A 156 -7.96 -9.03 -4.08
C GLY A 156 -7.59 -10.04 -5.16
N THR A 157 -7.09 -11.21 -4.77
CA THR A 157 -6.64 -12.25 -5.71
C THR A 157 -7.76 -13.19 -6.14
N HIS A 158 -8.60 -13.60 -5.18
CA HIS A 158 -9.56 -14.68 -5.45
C HIS A 158 -10.95 -14.19 -5.87
N VAL A 159 -11.40 -13.00 -5.44
CA VAL A 159 -12.72 -12.49 -5.82
C VAL A 159 -12.86 -12.30 -7.34
N PRO A 160 -11.89 -11.70 -8.06
CA PRO A 160 -11.99 -11.59 -9.52
C PRO A 160 -12.15 -12.95 -10.20
N LYS A 161 -11.33 -13.91 -9.82
CA LYS A 161 -11.39 -15.27 -10.35
C LYS A 161 -12.73 -15.94 -10.04
N TYR A 162 -13.23 -15.83 -8.82
CA TYR A 162 -14.51 -16.39 -8.39
C TYR A 162 -15.68 -15.82 -9.21
N VAL A 163 -15.68 -14.51 -9.47
CA VAL A 163 -16.72 -13.83 -10.27
C VAL A 163 -16.73 -14.38 -11.70
N ILE A 164 -15.55 -14.52 -12.32
CA ILE A 164 -15.43 -15.10 -13.67
C ILE A 164 -15.87 -16.56 -13.70
N ASP A 165 -15.49 -17.37 -12.72
CA ASP A 165 -15.89 -18.78 -12.63
C ASP A 165 -17.40 -18.96 -12.43
N ARG A 166 -18.10 -17.94 -11.95
CA ARG A 166 -19.58 -17.87 -11.88
C ARG A 166 -20.24 -17.38 -13.17
N GLY A 167 -19.46 -17.10 -14.21
CA GLY A 167 -19.96 -16.60 -15.49
C GLY A 167 -20.43 -15.15 -15.46
N LEU A 168 -20.02 -14.38 -14.45
CA LEU A 168 -20.31 -12.95 -14.35
C LEU A 168 -19.24 -12.13 -15.12
N GLU A 169 -19.60 -10.90 -15.48
CA GLU A 169 -18.74 -10.00 -16.21
C GLU A 169 -17.54 -9.51 -15.35
N ASP A 170 -16.41 -9.25 -16.00
CA ASP A 170 -15.20 -8.68 -15.36
C ASP A 170 -15.48 -7.36 -14.63
N TRP A 171 -16.43 -6.56 -15.14
CA TRP A 171 -16.88 -5.35 -14.49
C TRP A 171 -17.43 -5.61 -13.08
N THR A 172 -18.10 -6.72 -12.86
CA THR A 172 -18.63 -7.09 -11.54
C THR A 172 -17.49 -7.28 -10.54
N ALA A 173 -16.38 -7.90 -10.95
CA ALA A 173 -15.19 -8.04 -10.12
C ALA A 173 -14.58 -6.68 -9.77
N ALA A 174 -14.43 -5.81 -10.77
CA ALA A 174 -13.91 -4.46 -10.58
C ALA A 174 -14.81 -3.64 -9.63
N ALA A 175 -16.14 -3.73 -9.79
CA ALA A 175 -17.10 -3.03 -8.94
C ALA A 175 -17.04 -3.52 -7.48
N ILE A 176 -16.92 -4.83 -7.24
CA ILE A 176 -16.78 -5.39 -5.88
C ILE A 176 -15.53 -4.84 -5.20
N LEU A 177 -14.38 -4.91 -5.85
CA LEU A 177 -13.12 -4.42 -5.28
C LEU A 177 -13.17 -2.91 -5.03
N SER A 178 -13.79 -2.15 -5.93
CA SER A 178 -13.97 -0.71 -5.76
C SER A 178 -14.89 -0.38 -4.59
N LEU A 179 -16.00 -1.08 -4.42
CA LEU A 179 -16.89 -0.91 -3.27
C LEU A 179 -16.16 -1.19 -1.96
N ILE A 180 -15.30 -2.20 -1.91
CA ILE A 180 -14.47 -2.46 -0.73
C ILE A 180 -13.57 -1.24 -0.44
N GLY A 181 -12.92 -0.67 -1.45
CA GLY A 181 -12.13 0.54 -1.31
C GLY A 181 -12.95 1.74 -0.80
N LEU A 182 -14.15 1.94 -1.36
CA LEU A 182 -15.05 3.01 -0.95
C LEU A 182 -15.47 2.91 0.52
N PHE A 183 -15.95 1.74 0.93
CA PHE A 183 -16.35 1.53 2.33
C PHE A 183 -15.16 1.56 3.30
N ASN A 184 -13.97 1.20 2.85
CA ASN A 184 -12.75 1.34 3.65
C ASN A 184 -12.39 2.83 3.91
N ILE A 185 -12.70 3.75 2.98
CA ILE A 185 -12.57 5.19 3.22
C ILE A 185 -13.44 5.61 4.41
N PHE A 186 -14.73 5.26 4.38
CA PHE A 186 -15.63 5.60 5.49
C PHE A 186 -15.22 4.93 6.80
N GLY A 187 -14.82 3.66 6.75
CA GLY A 187 -14.36 2.92 7.93
C GLY A 187 -13.12 3.53 8.57
N SER A 188 -12.12 3.92 7.77
CA SER A 188 -10.89 4.53 8.29
C SER A 188 -11.12 5.92 8.89
N LEU A 189 -11.94 6.76 8.26
CA LEU A 189 -12.30 8.09 8.79
C LEU A 189 -13.12 7.98 10.08
N LEU A 190 -14.10 7.09 10.11
CA LEU A 190 -14.92 6.86 11.31
C LEU A 190 -14.08 6.31 12.46
N SER A 191 -13.21 5.34 12.20
CA SER A 191 -12.29 4.79 13.20
C SER A 191 -11.36 5.87 13.76
N GLY A 192 -10.79 6.72 12.90
CA GLY A 192 -9.94 7.82 13.32
C GLY A 192 -10.69 8.86 14.18
N TYR A 193 -11.93 9.19 13.80
CA TYR A 193 -12.77 10.10 14.57
C TYR A 193 -13.14 9.54 15.95
N LEU A 194 -13.54 8.29 16.02
CA LEU A 194 -13.89 7.64 17.29
C LEU A 194 -12.67 7.50 18.21
N SER A 195 -11.53 7.11 17.66
CA SER A 195 -10.28 6.97 18.41
C SER A 195 -9.74 8.31 18.94
N ALA A 196 -10.00 9.41 18.25
CA ALA A 196 -9.62 10.75 18.72
C ALA A 196 -10.49 11.28 19.87
N LYS A 197 -11.66 10.66 20.12
CA LYS A 197 -12.57 11.02 21.22
C LYS A 197 -12.36 10.18 22.49
N MET A 198 -11.64 9.06 22.39
CA MET A 198 -11.26 8.22 23.52
C MET A 198 -9.95 8.69 24.16
#